data_aad3c8c02f6ceb1c84db67aa98684910
#
_entry.id   aad3c8c02f6ceb1c84db67aa98684910
#
_cell.length_a   1.000
_cell.length_b   1.000
_cell.length_c   1.000
_cell.angle_alpha   90.00
_cell.angle_beta   90.00
_cell.angle_gamma   90.00
#
_symmetry.space_group_name_H-M   'P 1'
#
loop_
_entity.id
_entity.type
_entity.pdbx_description
1 polymer ?
#
loop_
_entity_poly.entity_id
_entity_poly.type
_entity_poly.pdbx_seq_one_letter_code
_entity_poly.pdbx_strand_id
1 'polypeptide(L)'
;MSGIEILTSSLFKMANDIRVLASGPRSGIAELILPANEPGSSIMPGKINPTQCEALSMVCAHVIGLKNSITFACTQGHFQLNVYNPLIIHNTLDSINLISDALISFDKNCLKGIKANKAKIRELLNNSLMLVTPLTKVIGYDLASKVALNAYNKDISLKQSCMELTDLSEADFERYTNPKNMV
;
A
#
# COMPACT_ATOMS: atom_id res chain seq x y z
N MET A 1 0.35 24.60 9.77
CA MET A 1 0.28 23.96 8.44
C MET A 1 1.30 22.83 8.24
N SER A 2 2.56 22.92 8.70
CA SER A 2 3.54 21.83 8.52
C SER A 2 3.09 20.48 9.10
N GLY A 3 2.42 20.46 10.27
CA GLY A 3 1.85 19.24 10.83
C GLY A 3 0.75 18.63 9.95
N ILE A 4 -0.09 19.47 9.34
CA ILE A 4 -1.13 19.01 8.38
C ILE A 4 -0.48 18.46 7.11
N GLU A 5 0.61 19.05 6.62
CA GLU A 5 1.35 18.55 5.46
C GLU A 5 1.94 17.16 5.69
N ILE A 6 2.56 16.94 6.85
CA ILE A 6 3.11 15.60 7.23
C ILE A 6 1.99 14.56 7.31
N LEU A 7 0.88 14.89 7.98
CA LEU A 7 -0.29 14.03 8.05
C LEU A 7 -0.83 13.72 6.65
N THR A 8 -1.03 14.73 5.83
CA THR A 8 -1.55 14.60 4.46
C THR A 8 -0.67 13.71 3.60
N SER A 9 0.66 13.86 3.69
CA SER A 9 1.62 13.02 2.96
C SER A 9 1.53 11.55 3.38
N SER A 10 1.37 11.29 4.69
CA SER A 10 1.20 9.94 5.22
C SER A 10 -0.13 9.31 4.79
N LEU A 11 -1.20 10.08 4.81
CA LEU A 11 -2.54 9.65 4.35
C LEU A 11 -2.55 9.34 2.85
N PHE A 12 -1.89 10.19 2.06
CA PHE A 12 -1.73 9.97 0.61
C PHE A 12 -1.02 8.64 0.33
N LYS A 13 0.09 8.38 1.03
CA LYS A 13 0.81 7.10 0.91
C LYS A 13 -0.07 5.93 1.29
N MET A 14 -0.73 5.97 2.43
CA MET A 14 -1.62 4.90 2.90
C MET A 14 -2.75 4.61 1.91
N ALA A 15 -3.41 5.63 1.38
CA ALA A 15 -4.48 5.47 0.40
C ALA A 15 -3.97 4.77 -0.88
N ASN A 16 -2.78 5.14 -1.35
CA ASN A 16 -2.18 4.51 -2.53
C ASN A 16 -1.73 3.07 -2.26
N ASP A 17 -1.16 2.76 -1.09
CA ASP A 17 -0.79 1.38 -0.73
C ASP A 17 -2.03 0.47 -0.74
N ILE A 18 -3.11 0.89 -0.09
CA ILE A 18 -4.38 0.14 -0.06
C ILE A 18 -4.92 -0.06 -1.48
N ARG A 19 -4.88 0.98 -2.31
CA ARG A 19 -5.32 0.93 -3.70
C ARG A 19 -4.52 -0.07 -4.53
N VAL A 20 -3.20 -0.10 -4.38
CA VAL A 20 -2.31 -1.02 -5.09
C VAL A 20 -2.52 -2.46 -4.60
N LEU A 21 -2.59 -2.67 -3.29
CA LEU A 21 -2.84 -4.00 -2.70
C LEU A 21 -4.22 -4.57 -3.07
N ALA A 22 -5.19 -3.71 -3.37
CA ALA A 22 -6.52 -4.11 -3.82
C ALA A 22 -6.66 -4.23 -5.35
N SER A 23 -5.57 -3.98 -6.11
CA SER A 23 -5.60 -4.04 -7.57
C SER A 23 -5.93 -5.43 -8.09
N GLY A 24 -6.71 -5.52 -9.13
CA GLY A 24 -7.13 -6.78 -9.74
C GLY A 24 -8.59 -6.74 -10.19
N PRO A 25 -9.34 -7.83 -10.01
CA PRO A 25 -9.13 -8.99 -9.13
C PRO A 25 -8.22 -10.11 -9.67
N ARG A 26 -7.97 -10.18 -10.99
CA ARG A 26 -7.18 -11.27 -11.59
C ARG A 26 -5.80 -10.84 -12.08
N SER A 27 -5.70 -9.62 -12.62
CA SER A 27 -4.46 -9.06 -13.21
C SER A 27 -3.85 -7.96 -12.32
N GLY A 28 -3.81 -8.20 -11.03
CA GLY A 28 -3.24 -7.30 -10.03
C GLY A 28 -2.82 -8.06 -8.78
N ILE A 29 -2.44 -7.34 -7.72
CA ILE A 29 -1.99 -7.92 -6.46
C ILE A 29 -3.14 -8.63 -5.75
N ALA A 30 -4.30 -7.98 -5.64
CA ALA A 30 -5.54 -8.54 -5.08
C ALA A 30 -5.40 -9.15 -3.67
N GLU A 31 -4.48 -8.65 -2.84
CA GLU A 31 -4.33 -9.09 -1.45
C GLU A 31 -5.39 -8.51 -0.52
N LEU A 32 -5.95 -7.34 -0.87
CA LEU A 32 -7.05 -6.71 -0.15
C LEU A 32 -8.34 -6.75 -0.97
N ILE A 33 -9.45 -6.94 -0.26
CA ILE A 33 -10.80 -6.84 -0.79
C ILE A 33 -11.42 -5.59 -0.18
N LEU A 34 -11.75 -4.61 -1.01
CA LEU A 34 -12.40 -3.36 -0.58
C LEU A 34 -13.92 -3.49 -0.60
N PRO A 35 -14.64 -2.71 0.21
CA PRO A 35 -16.09 -2.60 0.13
C PRO A 35 -16.53 -2.10 -1.24
N ALA A 36 -17.60 -2.70 -1.78
CA ALA A 36 -18.27 -2.20 -2.97
C ALA A 36 -19.31 -1.15 -2.53
N ASN A 37 -18.95 0.12 -2.56
CA ASN A 37 -19.82 1.20 -2.15
C ASN A 37 -20.78 1.65 -3.26
N GLU A 38 -20.37 1.44 -4.53
CA GLU A 38 -21.06 1.94 -5.71
C GLU A 38 -20.72 1.12 -6.95
N PRO A 39 -21.52 1.16 -8.01
CA PRO A 39 -21.14 0.60 -9.31
C PRO A 39 -19.87 1.25 -9.83
N GLY A 40 -18.83 0.47 -10.09
CA GLY A 40 -17.52 1.00 -10.49
C GLY A 40 -17.44 1.52 -11.93
N SER A 41 -18.43 1.21 -12.77
CA SER A 41 -18.46 1.62 -14.17
C SER A 41 -19.85 1.42 -14.77
N SER A 42 -20.26 2.32 -15.68
CA SER A 42 -21.48 2.17 -16.47
C SER A 42 -21.37 1.14 -17.60
N ILE A 43 -20.14 0.81 -18.01
CA ILE A 43 -19.87 -0.07 -19.17
C ILE A 43 -19.19 -1.38 -18.81
N MET A 44 -18.70 -1.55 -17.58
CA MET A 44 -18.04 -2.77 -17.11
C MET A 44 -18.81 -3.36 -15.92
N PRO A 45 -19.73 -4.32 -16.13
CA PRO A 45 -20.47 -4.94 -15.03
C PRO A 45 -19.53 -5.60 -14.01
N GLY A 46 -19.83 -5.41 -12.73
CA GLY A 46 -19.07 -6.02 -11.63
C GLY A 46 -17.72 -5.36 -11.32
N LYS A 47 -17.36 -4.25 -11.99
CA LYS A 47 -16.18 -3.48 -11.65
C LYS A 47 -16.37 -2.79 -10.29
N ILE A 48 -15.36 -2.91 -9.42
CA ILE A 48 -15.28 -2.20 -8.14
C ILE A 48 -14.08 -1.24 -8.22
N ASN A 49 -14.33 0.05 -7.98
CA ASN A 49 -13.27 1.05 -7.91
C ASN A 49 -12.88 1.33 -6.46
N PRO A 50 -11.61 1.66 -6.18
CA PRO A 50 -11.15 2.08 -4.85
C PRO A 50 -11.49 3.58 -4.60
N THR A 51 -12.76 3.98 -4.79
CA THR A 51 -13.19 5.38 -4.83
C THR A 51 -12.89 6.16 -3.56
N GLN A 52 -12.93 5.51 -2.39
CA GLN A 52 -12.55 6.16 -1.13
C GLN A 52 -11.05 6.46 -1.07
N CYS A 53 -10.20 5.57 -1.59
CA CYS A 53 -8.77 5.83 -1.72
C CYS A 53 -8.49 6.97 -2.71
N GLU A 54 -9.23 7.00 -3.80
CA GLU A 54 -9.12 8.05 -4.82
C GLU A 54 -9.55 9.41 -4.27
N ALA A 55 -10.69 9.46 -3.56
CA ALA A 55 -11.19 10.67 -2.91
C ALA A 55 -10.20 11.21 -1.89
N LEU A 56 -9.70 10.35 -0.99
CA LEU A 56 -8.71 10.75 0.01
C LEU A 56 -7.43 11.27 -0.65
N SER A 57 -6.94 10.63 -1.71
CA SER A 57 -5.74 11.08 -2.42
C SER A 57 -5.93 12.45 -3.09
N MET A 58 -7.11 12.72 -3.66
CA MET A 58 -7.45 14.03 -4.24
C MET A 58 -7.53 15.12 -3.18
N VAL A 59 -8.16 14.84 -2.02
CA VAL A 59 -8.17 15.78 -0.88
C VAL A 59 -6.76 16.07 -0.41
N CYS A 60 -5.90 15.07 -0.28
CA CYS A 60 -4.49 15.25 0.08
C CYS A 60 -3.77 16.19 -0.90
N ALA A 61 -3.94 15.96 -2.20
CA ALA A 61 -3.32 16.80 -3.23
C ALA A 61 -3.81 18.25 -3.15
N HIS A 62 -5.11 18.46 -2.93
CA HIS A 62 -5.69 19.80 -2.77
C HIS A 62 -5.13 20.54 -1.56
N VAL A 63 -5.07 19.87 -0.40
CA VAL A 63 -4.55 20.44 0.85
C VAL A 63 -3.07 20.84 0.74
N ILE A 64 -2.26 20.06 0.01
CA ILE A 64 -0.88 20.44 -0.30
C ILE A 64 -0.86 21.74 -1.14
N GLY A 65 -1.78 21.91 -2.08
CA GLY A 65 -1.95 23.14 -2.84
C GLY A 65 -2.32 24.34 -1.95
N LEU A 66 -3.27 24.16 -1.03
CA LEU A 66 -3.66 25.21 -0.06
C LEU A 66 -2.47 25.61 0.85
N LYS A 67 -1.70 24.64 1.31
CA LYS A 67 -0.47 24.91 2.10
C LYS A 67 0.54 25.75 1.32
N ASN A 68 0.73 25.48 0.04
CA ASN A 68 1.64 26.28 -0.79
C ASN A 68 1.15 27.72 -0.94
N SER A 69 -0.16 27.91 -1.11
CA SER A 69 -0.80 29.23 -1.10
C SER A 69 -0.56 29.96 0.23
N ILE A 70 -0.70 29.28 1.38
CA ILE A 70 -0.40 29.85 2.70
C ILE A 70 1.08 30.22 2.83
N THR A 71 1.98 29.34 2.37
CA THR A 71 3.42 29.60 2.43
C THR A 71 3.77 30.87 1.67
N PHE A 72 3.20 31.05 0.48
CA PHE A 72 3.39 32.28 -0.30
C PHE A 72 2.80 33.49 0.42
N ALA A 73 1.59 33.39 0.94
CA ALA A 73 0.92 34.45 1.68
C ALA A 73 1.72 34.93 2.91
N CYS A 74 2.43 34.02 3.58
CA CYS A 74 3.28 34.34 4.73
C CYS A 74 4.55 35.14 4.35
N THR A 75 4.95 35.14 3.08
CA THR A 75 6.08 36.00 2.61
C THR A 75 5.67 37.43 2.32
N GLN A 76 4.38 37.72 2.37
CA GLN A 76 3.83 39.02 2.03
C GLN A 76 3.67 39.90 3.29
N GLY A 77 3.41 41.16 3.05
CA GLY A 77 3.19 42.14 4.11
C GLY A 77 4.16 43.31 4.02
N HIS A 78 3.80 44.41 4.67
CA HIS A 78 4.59 45.61 4.77
C HIS A 78 4.72 46.01 6.23
N PHE A 79 5.94 46.08 6.73
CA PHE A 79 6.26 46.36 8.13
C PHE A 79 5.56 45.35 9.07
N GLN A 80 4.60 45.76 9.86
CA GLN A 80 3.91 44.93 10.86
C GLN A 80 2.52 44.43 10.40
N LEU A 81 2.14 44.68 9.14
CA LEU A 81 0.83 44.30 8.60
C LEU A 81 0.95 43.32 7.43
N ASN A 82 0.35 42.16 7.57
CA ASN A 82 0.14 41.23 6.47
C ASN A 82 -1.34 41.18 6.08
N VAL A 83 -1.66 41.76 4.91
CA VAL A 83 -3.04 41.82 4.39
C VAL A 83 -3.58 40.45 3.89
N TYR A 84 -2.75 39.39 3.81
CA TYR A 84 -3.12 38.06 3.40
C TYR A 84 -3.65 37.19 4.55
N ASN A 85 -3.74 37.72 5.79
CA ASN A 85 -4.28 36.99 6.94
C ASN A 85 -5.64 36.30 6.68
N PRO A 86 -6.63 36.93 5.99
CA PRO A 86 -7.89 36.27 5.65
C PRO A 86 -7.70 35.03 4.77
N LEU A 87 -6.78 35.04 3.81
CA LEU A 87 -6.45 33.90 2.95
C LEU A 87 -5.80 32.77 3.77
N ILE A 88 -4.86 33.13 4.66
CA ILE A 88 -4.15 32.17 5.52
C ILE A 88 -5.14 31.43 6.41
N ILE A 89 -6.04 32.14 7.10
CA ILE A 89 -6.99 31.50 8.00
C ILE A 89 -8.03 30.67 7.24
N HIS A 90 -8.55 31.18 6.12
CA HIS A 90 -9.51 30.45 5.28
C HIS A 90 -8.91 29.12 4.81
N ASN A 91 -7.76 29.13 4.16
CA ASN A 91 -7.11 27.94 3.64
C ASN A 91 -6.69 26.97 4.76
N THR A 92 -6.37 27.48 5.95
CA THR A 92 -6.05 26.62 7.10
C THR A 92 -7.26 25.87 7.61
N LEU A 93 -8.38 26.58 7.81
CA LEU A 93 -9.63 25.96 8.28
C LEU A 93 -10.22 25.01 7.25
N ASP A 94 -10.18 25.39 5.97
CA ASP A 94 -10.63 24.53 4.86
C ASP A 94 -9.80 23.24 4.79
N SER A 95 -8.49 23.31 4.92
CA SER A 95 -7.61 22.14 4.98
C SER A 95 -7.97 21.19 6.13
N ILE A 96 -8.26 21.72 7.31
CA ILE A 96 -8.65 20.92 8.48
C ILE A 96 -9.98 20.23 8.24
N ASN A 97 -10.97 20.96 7.75
CA ASN A 97 -12.32 20.43 7.49
C ASN A 97 -12.27 19.34 6.42
N LEU A 98 -11.63 19.59 5.29
CA LEU A 98 -11.52 18.63 4.18
C LEU A 98 -10.84 17.33 4.61
N ILE A 99 -9.72 17.40 5.37
CA ILE A 99 -9.04 16.20 5.86
C ILE A 99 -9.92 15.47 6.86
N SER A 100 -10.58 16.18 7.78
CA SER A 100 -11.46 15.59 8.79
C SER A 100 -12.60 14.81 8.13
N ASP A 101 -13.31 15.43 7.20
CA ASP A 101 -14.44 14.82 6.49
C ASP A 101 -14.00 13.64 5.63
N ALA A 102 -12.86 13.77 4.92
CA ALA A 102 -12.29 12.70 4.13
C ALA A 102 -11.89 11.49 4.98
N LEU A 103 -11.31 11.71 6.17
CA LEU A 103 -10.94 10.63 7.09
C LEU A 103 -12.17 9.91 7.65
N ILE A 104 -13.22 10.65 8.03
CA ILE A 104 -14.48 10.06 8.52
C ILE A 104 -15.11 9.19 7.41
N SER A 105 -15.15 9.70 6.18
CA SER A 105 -15.66 8.95 5.04
C SER A 105 -14.81 7.70 4.74
N PHE A 106 -13.50 7.85 4.75
CA PHE A 106 -12.56 6.77 4.48
C PHE A 106 -12.63 5.66 5.54
N ASP A 107 -12.68 6.00 6.83
CA ASP A 107 -12.88 5.03 7.89
C ASP A 107 -14.18 4.26 7.72
N LYS A 108 -15.29 4.99 7.54
CA LYS A 108 -16.64 4.39 7.46
C LYS A 108 -16.82 3.52 6.22
N ASN A 109 -16.38 3.99 5.06
CA ASN A 109 -16.72 3.41 3.76
C ASN A 109 -15.59 2.59 3.13
N CYS A 110 -14.40 2.58 3.73
CA CYS A 110 -13.25 1.79 3.28
C CYS A 110 -12.69 0.93 4.41
N LEU A 111 -12.05 1.53 5.42
CA LEU A 111 -11.27 0.79 6.41
C LEU A 111 -12.10 -0.26 7.17
N LYS A 112 -13.30 0.09 7.63
CA LYS A 112 -14.19 -0.84 8.35
C LYS A 112 -14.66 -2.04 7.53
N GLY A 113 -14.54 -1.99 6.22
CA GLY A 113 -14.97 -3.06 5.32
C GLY A 113 -13.84 -3.80 4.63
N ILE A 114 -12.59 -3.41 4.83
CA ILE A 114 -11.43 -4.09 4.24
C ILE A 114 -11.32 -5.53 4.76
N LYS A 115 -11.09 -6.47 3.83
CA LYS A 115 -10.84 -7.87 4.14
C LYS A 115 -9.56 -8.34 3.49
N ALA A 116 -8.79 -9.17 4.20
CA ALA A 116 -7.64 -9.86 3.62
C ALA A 116 -8.11 -10.98 2.68
N ASN A 117 -7.62 -11.00 1.46
CA ASN A 117 -7.79 -12.12 0.53
C ASN A 117 -6.76 -13.21 0.86
N LYS A 118 -7.07 -14.00 1.89
CA LYS A 118 -6.15 -14.99 2.44
C LYS A 118 -5.67 -16.02 1.43
N ALA A 119 -6.51 -16.36 0.43
CA ALA A 119 -6.15 -17.31 -0.63
C ALA A 119 -5.05 -16.71 -1.52
N LYS A 120 -5.27 -15.45 -1.98
CA LYS A 120 -4.30 -14.76 -2.84
C LYS A 120 -3.00 -14.44 -2.12
N ILE A 121 -3.08 -13.98 -0.88
CA ILE A 121 -1.91 -13.75 -0.02
C ILE A 121 -1.08 -15.04 0.11
N ARG A 122 -1.72 -16.17 0.35
CA ARG A 122 -1.01 -17.48 0.45
C ARG A 122 -0.37 -17.88 -0.87
N GLU A 123 -1.07 -17.68 -1.99
CA GLU A 123 -0.53 -17.95 -3.33
C GLU A 123 0.73 -17.12 -3.59
N LEU A 124 0.65 -15.81 -3.40
CA LEU A 124 1.77 -14.89 -3.64
C LEU A 124 2.94 -15.16 -2.69
N LEU A 125 2.66 -15.45 -1.42
CA LEU A 125 3.68 -15.78 -0.44
C LEU A 125 4.41 -17.07 -0.82
N ASN A 126 3.69 -18.12 -1.20
CA ASN A 126 4.29 -19.40 -1.59
C ASN A 126 5.13 -19.30 -2.87
N ASN A 127 4.81 -18.34 -3.76
CA ASN A 127 5.58 -18.08 -4.97
C ASN A 127 6.77 -17.14 -4.72
N SER A 128 6.90 -16.59 -3.51
CA SER A 128 8.00 -15.67 -3.19
C SER A 128 9.33 -16.39 -3.05
N LEU A 129 10.32 -15.97 -3.82
CA LEU A 129 11.69 -16.45 -3.70
C LEU A 129 12.37 -16.02 -2.38
N MET A 130 11.81 -15.06 -1.64
CA MET A 130 12.27 -14.67 -0.31
C MET A 130 12.27 -15.83 0.70
N LEU A 131 11.42 -16.82 0.50
CA LEU A 131 11.35 -18.01 1.34
C LEU A 131 12.63 -18.87 1.30
N VAL A 132 13.57 -18.58 0.41
CA VAL A 132 14.92 -19.17 0.41
C VAL A 132 15.76 -18.70 1.60
N THR A 133 15.49 -17.54 2.16
CA THR A 133 16.33 -16.91 3.18
C THR A 133 16.61 -17.80 4.39
N PRO A 134 15.63 -18.47 5.02
CA PRO A 134 15.89 -19.38 6.14
C PRO A 134 16.74 -20.60 5.76
N LEU A 135 16.71 -21.02 4.51
CA LEU A 135 17.49 -22.17 4.02
C LEU A 135 19.00 -21.89 4.07
N THR A 136 19.44 -20.63 4.04
CA THR A 136 20.86 -20.27 4.14
C THR A 136 21.52 -20.83 5.41
N LYS A 137 20.76 -20.99 6.50
CA LYS A 137 21.29 -21.56 7.76
C LYS A 137 21.44 -23.08 7.71
N VAL A 138 20.84 -23.73 6.73
CA VAL A 138 20.76 -25.20 6.61
C VAL A 138 21.68 -25.70 5.49
N ILE A 139 21.59 -25.08 4.32
CA ILE A 139 22.33 -25.50 3.12
C ILE A 139 23.47 -24.55 2.72
N GLY A 140 23.66 -23.47 3.49
CA GLY A 140 24.63 -22.42 3.18
C GLY A 140 24.14 -21.41 2.14
N TYR A 141 24.77 -20.23 2.11
CA TYR A 141 24.37 -19.11 1.25
C TYR A 141 24.48 -19.43 -0.24
N ASP A 142 25.61 -20.04 -0.67
CA ASP A 142 25.86 -20.29 -2.10
C ASP A 142 24.87 -21.27 -2.71
N LEU A 143 24.52 -22.33 -1.99
CA LEU A 143 23.55 -23.31 -2.46
C LEU A 143 22.11 -22.74 -2.41
N ALA A 144 21.77 -21.98 -1.37
CA ALA A 144 20.49 -21.29 -1.29
C ALA A 144 20.31 -20.27 -2.44
N SER A 145 21.37 -19.53 -2.80
CA SER A 145 21.37 -18.64 -3.96
C SER A 145 21.16 -19.41 -5.27
N LYS A 146 21.81 -20.56 -5.45
CA LYS A 146 21.59 -21.40 -6.64
C LYS A 146 20.16 -21.93 -6.72
N VAL A 147 19.57 -22.34 -5.60
CA VAL A 147 18.18 -22.77 -5.52
C VAL A 147 17.22 -21.67 -5.96
N ALA A 148 17.41 -20.42 -5.46
CA ALA A 148 16.57 -19.30 -5.86
C ALA A 148 16.72 -18.94 -7.35
N LEU A 149 17.97 -18.90 -7.86
CA LEU A 149 18.24 -18.62 -9.26
C LEU A 149 17.69 -19.72 -10.20
N ASN A 150 17.79 -20.97 -9.83
CA ASN A 150 17.24 -22.07 -10.60
C ASN A 150 15.69 -22.00 -10.65
N ALA A 151 15.07 -21.69 -9.50
CA ALA A 151 13.62 -21.49 -9.45
C ALA A 151 13.17 -20.34 -10.37
N TYR A 152 13.88 -19.21 -10.34
CA TYR A 152 13.61 -18.06 -11.19
C TYR A 152 13.81 -18.37 -12.68
N ASN A 153 14.94 -18.97 -13.05
CA ASN A 153 15.30 -19.21 -14.46
C ASN A 153 14.42 -20.28 -15.14
N LYS A 154 13.96 -21.26 -14.36
CA LYS A 154 13.11 -22.35 -14.88
C LYS A 154 11.61 -22.07 -14.70
N ASP A 155 11.24 -20.97 -14.07
CA ASP A 155 9.85 -20.66 -13.69
C ASP A 155 9.17 -21.80 -12.91
N ILE A 156 9.89 -22.35 -11.94
CA ILE A 156 9.42 -23.41 -11.05
C ILE A 156 9.34 -22.92 -9.61
N SER A 157 8.59 -23.64 -8.76
CA SER A 157 8.50 -23.28 -7.34
C SER A 157 9.86 -23.42 -6.64
N LEU A 158 10.06 -22.61 -5.59
CA LEU A 158 11.26 -22.72 -4.75
C LEU A 158 11.41 -24.14 -4.14
N LYS A 159 10.28 -24.77 -3.77
CA LYS A 159 10.25 -26.15 -3.26
C LYS A 159 10.80 -27.12 -4.31
N GLN A 160 10.30 -27.04 -5.53
CA GLN A 160 10.75 -27.91 -6.62
C GLN A 160 12.24 -27.73 -6.92
N SER A 161 12.69 -26.48 -6.99
CA SER A 161 14.11 -26.16 -7.19
C SER A 161 15.01 -26.69 -6.06
N CYS A 162 14.53 -26.63 -4.82
CA CYS A 162 15.24 -27.15 -3.66
C CYS A 162 15.38 -28.67 -3.75
N MET A 163 14.32 -29.39 -4.12
CA MET A 163 14.35 -30.85 -4.31
C MET A 163 15.29 -31.28 -5.46
N GLU A 164 15.44 -30.44 -6.50
CA GLU A 164 16.35 -30.73 -7.61
C GLU A 164 17.85 -30.55 -7.24
N LEU A 165 18.15 -29.64 -6.34
CA LEU A 165 19.53 -29.19 -6.07
C LEU A 165 20.08 -29.59 -4.69
N THR A 166 19.24 -30.15 -3.83
CA THR A 166 19.62 -30.49 -2.45
C THR A 166 19.04 -31.84 -2.04
N ASP A 167 19.61 -32.43 -0.98
CA ASP A 167 19.10 -33.67 -0.37
C ASP A 167 18.05 -33.39 0.74
N LEU A 168 17.50 -32.18 0.83
CA LEU A 168 16.48 -31.85 1.82
C LEU A 168 15.17 -32.58 1.49
N SER A 169 14.54 -33.12 2.54
CA SER A 169 13.18 -33.68 2.39
C SER A 169 12.15 -32.53 2.22
N GLU A 170 11.00 -32.83 1.59
CA GLU A 170 9.88 -31.90 1.49
C GLU A 170 9.43 -31.39 2.87
N ALA A 171 9.39 -32.29 3.86
CA ALA A 171 8.99 -31.94 5.22
C ALA A 171 9.96 -30.94 5.88
N ASP A 172 11.28 -31.11 5.65
CA ASP A 172 12.28 -30.19 6.15
C ASP A 172 12.20 -28.85 5.43
N PHE A 173 12.00 -28.85 4.11
CA PHE A 173 11.77 -27.62 3.36
C PHE A 173 10.59 -26.85 3.95
N GLU A 174 9.42 -27.46 4.11
CA GLU A 174 8.23 -26.81 4.66
C GLU A 174 8.44 -26.31 6.10
N ARG A 175 9.19 -27.04 6.90
CA ARG A 175 9.54 -26.64 8.27
C ARG A 175 10.43 -25.39 8.28
N TYR A 176 11.47 -25.35 7.45
CA TYR A 176 12.42 -24.25 7.42
C TYR A 176 11.88 -22.99 6.74
N THR A 177 11.09 -23.15 5.67
CA THR A 177 10.53 -22.03 4.91
C THR A 177 9.19 -21.52 5.44
N ASN A 178 8.74 -22.00 6.60
CA ASN A 178 7.49 -21.54 7.21
C ASN A 178 7.60 -20.05 7.56
N PRO A 179 6.78 -19.16 6.94
CA PRO A 179 6.88 -17.73 7.15
C PRO A 179 6.67 -17.29 8.61
N LYS A 180 5.95 -18.08 9.41
CA LYS A 180 5.76 -17.81 10.84
C LYS A 180 7.05 -17.86 11.64
N ASN A 181 8.08 -18.53 11.12
CA ASN A 181 9.39 -18.64 11.76
C ASN A 181 10.35 -17.54 11.31
N MET A 182 9.90 -16.63 10.42
CA MET A 182 10.70 -15.55 9.85
C MET A 182 10.44 -14.19 10.52
N VAL A 183 9.43 -14.09 11.36
CA VAL A 183 8.99 -12.89 12.09
C VAL A 183 9.01 -13.13 13.58
#